data_393f558fc47a411165908e40ac694e72
#
_entry.id   393f558fc47a411165908e40ac694e72
#
_cell.length_a   1.000
_cell.length_b   1.000
_cell.length_c   1.000
_cell.angle_alpha   90.00
_cell.angle_beta   90.00
_cell.angle_gamma   90.00
#
_symmetry.space_group_name_H-M   'P 1'
#
loop_
_entity.id
_entity.type
_entity.pdbx_description
1 polymer ?
#
loop_
_entity_poly.entity_id
_entity_poly.type
_entity_poly.pdbx_seq_one_letter_code
_entity_poly.pdbx_strand_id
1 'polypeptide(L)'
;TGATFNEPALFDEATKQILLINSKTYDPATGLYYHGWDESREQKWSNPETGCSPNFWSRSIGWYGAAIVDVLDFLPQETTGRDSIIQILQGLAKAIVKYQDPSSGTWYQVTDQGAREGNYLESSATALFIYTLAKAINKGYIGNEYIEPTQKAFDGMVKTFTRLEEDGSYT
;
A
#
# COMPACT_ATOMS: atom_id res chain seq x y z
N THR A 1 -10.10 -12.01 13.56
CA THR A 1 -11.54 -12.31 13.76
C THR A 1 -11.87 -13.73 13.33
N GLY A 2 -11.62 -14.13 12.05
CA GLY A 2 -11.88 -15.49 11.58
C GLY A 2 -11.18 -16.57 12.42
N ALA A 3 -9.86 -16.40 12.68
CA ALA A 3 -9.10 -17.31 13.53
C ALA A 3 -9.57 -17.26 15.00
N THR A 4 -9.82 -16.07 15.55
CA THR A 4 -10.20 -15.87 16.95
C THR A 4 -11.57 -16.49 17.28
N PHE A 5 -12.52 -16.37 16.35
CA PHE A 5 -13.90 -16.83 16.55
C PHE A 5 -14.23 -18.13 15.82
N ASN A 6 -13.23 -18.76 15.19
CA ASN A 6 -13.37 -19.98 14.42
C ASN A 6 -14.46 -19.86 13.32
N GLU A 7 -14.40 -18.77 12.55
CA GLU A 7 -15.34 -18.45 11.47
C GLU A 7 -14.62 -18.52 10.10
N PRO A 8 -14.54 -19.70 9.45
CA PRO A 8 -13.80 -19.88 8.20
C PRO A 8 -14.28 -18.98 7.06
N ALA A 9 -15.58 -18.69 6.99
CA ALA A 9 -16.16 -17.81 5.98
C ALA A 9 -15.56 -16.40 5.96
N LEU A 10 -14.98 -15.93 7.06
CA LEU A 10 -14.30 -14.63 7.11
C LEU A 10 -12.96 -14.64 6.36
N PHE A 11 -12.32 -15.78 6.20
CA PHE A 11 -11.11 -15.91 5.36
C PHE A 11 -11.48 -15.78 3.89
N ASP A 12 -12.57 -16.41 3.46
CA ASP A 12 -13.07 -16.32 2.10
C ASP A 12 -13.48 -14.88 1.76
N GLU A 13 -14.17 -14.21 2.68
CA GLU A 13 -14.58 -12.82 2.49
C GLU A 13 -13.37 -11.87 2.44
N ALA A 14 -12.39 -12.02 3.33
CA ALA A 14 -11.16 -11.20 3.30
C ALA A 14 -10.39 -11.40 1.99
N THR A 15 -10.25 -12.63 1.54
CA THR A 15 -9.63 -12.98 0.25
C THR A 15 -10.38 -12.33 -0.90
N LYS A 16 -11.71 -12.49 -0.95
CA LYS A 16 -12.57 -11.90 -1.97
C LYS A 16 -12.43 -10.37 -2.04
N GLN A 17 -12.41 -9.68 -0.89
CA GLN A 17 -12.27 -8.22 -0.85
C GLN A 17 -10.91 -7.76 -1.40
N ILE A 18 -9.81 -8.42 -1.05
CA ILE A 18 -8.49 -8.10 -1.58
C ILE A 18 -8.46 -8.30 -3.10
N LEU A 19 -8.95 -9.44 -3.60
CA LEU A 19 -9.00 -9.73 -5.03
C LEU A 19 -9.93 -8.77 -5.79
N LEU A 20 -11.05 -8.38 -5.19
CA LEU A 20 -11.98 -7.42 -5.77
C LEU A 20 -11.33 -6.04 -5.93
N ILE A 21 -10.67 -5.52 -4.89
CA ILE A 21 -9.92 -4.26 -4.96
C ILE A 21 -8.91 -4.33 -6.11
N ASN A 22 -8.11 -5.39 -6.18
CA ASN A 22 -7.15 -5.57 -7.28
C ASN A 22 -7.84 -5.54 -8.65
N SER A 23 -8.96 -6.24 -8.82
CA SER A 23 -9.65 -6.34 -10.10
C SER A 23 -10.28 -5.03 -10.59
N LYS A 24 -10.60 -4.10 -9.66
CA LYS A 24 -11.34 -2.87 -9.94
C LYS A 24 -10.48 -1.62 -9.96
N THR A 25 -9.43 -1.57 -9.15
CA THR A 25 -8.66 -0.34 -8.93
C THR A 25 -7.22 -0.40 -9.43
N TYR A 26 -6.74 -1.58 -9.86
CA TYR A 26 -5.39 -1.74 -10.39
C TYR A 26 -5.24 -1.07 -11.75
N ASP A 27 -4.18 -0.27 -11.89
CA ASP A 27 -3.76 0.30 -13.16
C ASP A 27 -2.50 -0.40 -13.69
N PRO A 28 -2.59 -1.15 -14.81
CA PRO A 28 -1.46 -1.90 -15.35
C PRO A 28 -0.34 -1.02 -15.93
N ALA A 29 -0.62 0.24 -16.26
CA ALA A 29 0.38 1.15 -16.81
C ALA A 29 1.36 1.64 -15.74
N THR A 30 0.86 1.90 -14.54
CA THR A 30 1.66 2.39 -13.42
C THR A 30 2.04 1.30 -12.42
N GLY A 31 1.20 0.28 -12.26
CA GLY A 31 1.26 -0.73 -11.21
C GLY A 31 0.62 -0.26 -9.90
N LEU A 32 0.01 0.93 -9.89
CA LEU A 32 -0.63 1.52 -8.73
C LEU A 32 -2.12 1.18 -8.65
N TYR A 33 -2.76 1.65 -7.58
CA TYR A 33 -4.18 1.41 -7.29
C TYR A 33 -4.91 2.74 -7.11
N TYR A 34 -6.01 2.92 -7.82
CA TYR A 34 -6.91 4.04 -7.58
C TYR A 34 -7.53 3.95 -6.18
N HIS A 35 -7.74 5.09 -5.52
CA HIS A 35 -8.20 5.12 -4.13
C HIS A 35 -9.71 4.92 -3.95
N GLY A 36 -10.47 4.94 -5.02
CA GLY A 36 -11.91 4.75 -5.01
C GLY A 36 -12.39 4.11 -6.30
N TRP A 37 -13.43 3.30 -6.16
CA TRP A 37 -14.17 2.70 -7.27
C TRP A 37 -15.67 2.77 -6.98
N ASP A 38 -16.40 3.34 -7.92
CA ASP A 38 -17.86 3.43 -7.91
C ASP A 38 -18.44 2.48 -8.94
N GLU A 39 -19.11 1.43 -8.46
CA GLU A 39 -19.74 0.43 -9.32
C GLU A 39 -20.83 1.04 -10.21
N SER A 40 -21.59 1.98 -9.67
CA SER A 40 -22.66 2.67 -10.40
C SER A 40 -22.16 3.66 -11.46
N ARG A 41 -20.93 4.18 -11.26
CA ARG A 41 -20.32 5.23 -12.10
C ARG A 41 -21.10 6.54 -12.11
N GLU A 42 -21.92 6.79 -11.12
CA GLU A 42 -22.79 7.95 -11.00
C GLU A 42 -22.17 9.06 -10.14
N GLN A 43 -21.13 8.74 -9.37
CA GLN A 43 -20.46 9.73 -8.55
C GLN A 43 -19.69 10.73 -9.41
N LYS A 44 -19.74 12.01 -9.02
CA LYS A 44 -19.09 13.11 -9.77
C LYS A 44 -17.56 12.95 -9.91
N TRP A 45 -16.94 12.22 -9.01
CA TRP A 45 -15.50 11.96 -9.02
C TRP A 45 -15.13 10.71 -9.81
N SER A 46 -16.08 9.84 -10.13
CA SER A 46 -15.78 8.58 -10.81
C SER A 46 -15.61 8.76 -12.30
N ASN A 47 -14.68 8.02 -12.86
CA ASN A 47 -14.54 7.93 -14.31
C ASN A 47 -15.76 7.18 -14.88
N PRO A 48 -16.44 7.74 -15.90
CA PRO A 48 -17.68 7.15 -16.43
C PRO A 48 -17.48 5.79 -17.11
N GLU A 49 -16.25 5.46 -17.52
CA GLU A 49 -15.94 4.18 -18.18
C GLU A 49 -15.47 3.13 -17.18
N THR A 50 -14.63 3.51 -16.23
CA THR A 50 -13.99 2.57 -15.29
C THR A 50 -14.60 2.58 -13.90
N GLY A 51 -15.25 3.67 -13.49
CA GLY A 51 -15.72 3.90 -12.13
C GLY A 51 -14.61 4.33 -11.16
N CYS A 52 -13.35 4.39 -11.60
CA CYS A 52 -12.22 4.71 -10.73
C CYS A 52 -12.10 6.21 -10.45
N SER A 53 -11.51 6.52 -9.32
CA SER A 53 -11.10 7.88 -8.94
C SER A 53 -9.94 8.38 -9.82
N PRO A 54 -9.72 9.72 -9.94
CA PRO A 54 -8.76 10.25 -10.91
C PRO A 54 -7.29 10.15 -10.52
N ASN A 55 -6.95 9.82 -9.26
CA ASN A 55 -5.58 9.88 -8.76
C ASN A 55 -5.20 8.65 -7.94
N PHE A 56 -3.89 8.40 -7.84
CA PHE A 56 -3.31 7.38 -6.98
C PHE A 56 -2.91 8.01 -5.64
N TRP A 57 -3.75 7.87 -4.65
CA TRP A 57 -3.51 8.42 -3.31
C TRP A 57 -2.67 7.46 -2.48
N SER A 58 -1.45 7.87 -2.13
CA SER A 58 -0.46 7.02 -1.46
C SER A 58 -0.96 6.39 -0.16
N ARG A 59 -1.73 7.12 0.65
CA ARG A 59 -2.27 6.60 1.90
C ARG A 59 -3.24 5.44 1.69
N SER A 60 -4.11 5.50 0.68
CA SER A 60 -5.01 4.37 0.38
C SER A 60 -4.26 3.15 -0.10
N ILE A 61 -3.22 3.35 -0.92
CA ILE A 61 -2.33 2.27 -1.37
C ILE A 61 -1.59 1.68 -0.17
N GLY A 62 -1.13 2.52 0.75
CA GLY A 62 -0.48 2.08 1.99
C GLY A 62 -1.38 1.23 2.88
N TRP A 63 -2.65 1.62 3.06
CA TRP A 63 -3.63 0.82 3.78
C TRP A 63 -3.91 -0.52 3.10
N TYR A 64 -3.97 -0.54 1.78
CA TYR A 64 -4.15 -1.78 1.03
C TYR A 64 -2.96 -2.73 1.24
N GLY A 65 -1.73 -2.22 1.14
CA GLY A 65 -0.51 -3.01 1.41
C GLY A 65 -0.45 -3.54 2.84
N ALA A 66 -0.72 -2.68 3.83
CA ALA A 66 -0.75 -3.07 5.24
C ALA A 66 -1.82 -4.15 5.50
N ALA A 67 -3.03 -3.97 4.95
CA ALA A 67 -4.10 -4.97 5.07
C ALA A 67 -3.69 -6.33 4.48
N ILE A 68 -3.02 -6.35 3.33
CA ILE A 68 -2.55 -7.59 2.70
C ILE A 68 -1.57 -8.32 3.62
N VAL A 69 -0.53 -7.64 4.10
CA VAL A 69 0.50 -8.31 4.94
C VAL A 69 -0.06 -8.75 6.28
N ASP A 70 -1.07 -8.05 6.82
CA ASP A 70 -1.73 -8.42 8.07
C ASP A 70 -2.69 -9.60 7.89
N VAL A 71 -3.47 -9.61 6.80
CA VAL A 71 -4.37 -10.74 6.49
C VAL A 71 -3.59 -12.01 6.25
N LEU A 72 -2.44 -11.95 5.56
CA LEU A 72 -1.58 -13.10 5.31
C LEU A 72 -1.03 -13.78 6.58
N ASP A 73 -0.94 -13.08 7.72
CA ASP A 73 -0.56 -13.67 9.00
C ASP A 73 -1.59 -14.66 9.55
N PHE A 74 -2.86 -14.45 9.21
CA PHE A 74 -3.98 -15.24 9.73
C PHE A 74 -4.60 -16.17 8.70
N LEU A 75 -4.33 -15.93 7.42
CA LEU A 75 -4.89 -16.71 6.32
C LEU A 75 -4.21 -18.09 6.26
N PRO A 76 -4.95 -19.22 6.37
CA PRO A 76 -4.38 -20.54 6.24
C PRO A 76 -3.61 -20.73 4.93
N GLN A 77 -2.56 -21.56 4.96
CA GLN A 77 -1.68 -21.76 3.79
C GLN A 77 -2.43 -22.35 2.58
N GLU A 78 -3.41 -23.19 2.86
CA GLU A 78 -4.26 -23.86 1.87
C GLU A 78 -5.43 -23.03 1.35
N THR A 79 -5.59 -21.79 1.83
CA THR A 79 -6.71 -20.92 1.42
C THR A 79 -6.63 -20.60 -0.07
N THR A 80 -7.71 -20.91 -0.78
CA THR A 80 -7.84 -20.56 -2.19
C THR A 80 -7.67 -19.07 -2.40
N GLY A 81 -6.77 -18.70 -3.32
CA GLY A 81 -6.47 -17.29 -3.62
C GLY A 81 -5.32 -16.68 -2.79
N ARG A 82 -4.77 -17.40 -1.80
CA ARG A 82 -3.63 -16.91 -1.00
C ARG A 82 -2.41 -16.58 -1.87
N ASP A 83 -2.08 -17.43 -2.83
CA ASP A 83 -0.95 -17.20 -3.75
C ASP A 83 -1.21 -15.98 -4.65
N SER A 84 -2.45 -15.76 -5.07
CA SER A 84 -2.82 -14.55 -5.82
C SER A 84 -2.65 -13.29 -4.98
N ILE A 85 -2.96 -13.33 -3.70
CA ILE A 85 -2.73 -12.20 -2.77
C ILE A 85 -1.23 -11.92 -2.63
N ILE A 86 -0.39 -12.95 -2.55
CA ILE A 86 1.08 -12.79 -2.51
C ILE A 86 1.59 -12.18 -3.83
N GLN A 87 1.09 -12.61 -4.97
CA GLN A 87 1.44 -12.00 -6.26
C GLN A 87 1.03 -10.53 -6.35
N ILE A 88 -0.15 -10.17 -5.83
CA ILE A 88 -0.60 -8.78 -5.72
C ILE A 88 0.37 -7.97 -4.86
N LEU A 89 0.77 -8.50 -3.71
CA LEU A 89 1.75 -7.87 -2.82
C LEU A 89 3.10 -7.65 -3.50
N GLN A 90 3.59 -8.63 -4.27
CA GLN A 90 4.84 -8.52 -5.03
C GLN A 90 4.76 -7.42 -6.10
N GLY A 91 3.65 -7.36 -6.84
CA GLY A 91 3.38 -6.29 -7.81
C GLY A 91 3.31 -4.91 -7.16
N LEU A 92 2.62 -4.83 -6.02
CA LEU A 92 2.50 -3.60 -5.22
C LEU A 92 3.86 -3.13 -4.69
N ALA A 93 4.68 -4.03 -4.13
CA ALA A 93 6.02 -3.70 -3.64
C ALA A 93 6.90 -3.10 -4.76
N LYS A 94 6.85 -3.70 -5.95
CA LYS A 94 7.55 -3.16 -7.12
C LYS A 94 7.08 -1.75 -7.49
N ALA A 95 5.77 -1.51 -7.48
CA ALA A 95 5.22 -0.20 -7.78
C ALA A 95 5.58 0.83 -6.70
N ILE A 96 5.46 0.48 -5.42
CA ILE A 96 5.85 1.35 -4.29
C ILE A 96 7.30 1.82 -4.49
N VAL A 97 8.26 0.91 -4.70
CA VAL A 97 9.67 1.28 -4.84
C VAL A 97 9.93 2.09 -6.11
N LYS A 98 9.23 1.83 -7.21
CA LYS A 98 9.34 2.62 -8.46
C LYS A 98 9.03 4.10 -8.24
N TYR A 99 8.09 4.42 -7.36
CA TYR A 99 7.64 5.81 -7.10
C TYR A 99 8.22 6.41 -5.83
N GLN A 100 9.20 5.77 -5.21
CA GLN A 100 9.93 6.33 -4.08
C GLN A 100 10.70 7.57 -4.53
N ASP A 101 10.53 8.70 -3.83
CA ASP A 101 11.29 9.91 -4.15
C ASP A 101 12.80 9.67 -3.92
N PRO A 102 13.65 9.85 -4.94
CA PRO A 102 15.05 9.50 -4.85
C PRO A 102 15.85 10.38 -3.88
N SER A 103 15.37 11.60 -3.59
CA SER A 103 16.05 12.54 -2.72
C SER A 103 15.73 12.35 -1.24
N SER A 104 14.47 12.16 -0.91
CA SER A 104 14.00 11.98 0.46
C SER A 104 13.89 10.53 0.90
N GLY A 105 13.72 9.59 -0.04
CA GLY A 105 13.40 8.21 0.25
C GLY A 105 11.93 7.96 0.66
N THR A 106 11.10 9.01 0.66
CA THR A 106 9.69 8.95 1.08
C THR A 106 8.75 9.05 -0.13
N TRP A 107 7.44 9.23 0.08
CA TRP A 107 6.47 9.28 -1.02
C TRP A 107 5.58 10.52 -0.94
N TYR A 108 5.22 11.03 -2.12
CA TYR A 108 4.26 12.11 -2.27
C TYR A 108 2.82 11.65 -2.00
N GLN A 109 1.93 12.57 -1.62
CA GLN A 109 0.51 12.28 -1.38
C GLN A 109 -0.18 11.71 -2.61
N VAL A 110 0.03 12.29 -3.80
CA VAL A 110 -0.34 11.70 -5.09
C VAL A 110 0.89 11.01 -5.62
N THR A 111 0.89 9.68 -5.62
CA THR A 111 2.07 8.83 -5.71
C THR A 111 2.93 9.07 -6.94
N ASP A 112 2.29 9.21 -8.10
CA ASP A 112 2.93 9.30 -9.41
C ASP A 112 3.18 10.74 -9.90
N GLN A 113 2.84 11.74 -9.07
CA GLN A 113 2.85 13.14 -9.47
C GLN A 113 3.74 14.01 -8.58
N GLY A 114 4.97 13.55 -8.30
CA GLY A 114 5.91 14.27 -7.42
C GLY A 114 6.19 15.72 -7.84
N ALA A 115 6.19 16.02 -9.14
CA ALA A 115 6.40 17.37 -9.66
C ALA A 115 5.14 18.27 -9.68
N ARG A 116 3.97 17.74 -9.29
CA ARG A 116 2.72 18.49 -9.31
C ARG A 116 2.74 19.59 -8.24
N GLU A 117 2.38 20.80 -8.63
CA GLU A 117 2.22 21.92 -7.69
C GLU A 117 1.22 21.58 -6.58
N GLY A 118 1.59 21.89 -5.34
CA GLY A 118 0.80 21.57 -4.16
C GLY A 118 0.84 20.11 -3.69
N ASN A 119 1.50 19.20 -4.43
CA ASN A 119 1.76 17.85 -3.94
C ASN A 119 2.92 17.88 -2.93
N TYR A 120 2.84 17.06 -1.90
CA TYR A 120 3.81 17.06 -0.79
C TYR A 120 4.17 15.64 -0.36
N LEU A 121 5.33 15.50 0.28
CA LEU A 121 5.76 14.25 0.91
C LEU A 121 4.84 13.94 2.09
N GLU A 122 4.36 12.71 2.17
CA GLU A 122 3.28 12.32 3.09
C GLU A 122 3.76 11.27 4.09
N SER A 123 3.72 11.63 5.39
CA SER A 123 4.30 10.82 6.46
C SER A 123 3.56 9.51 6.70
N SER A 124 2.22 9.54 6.74
CA SER A 124 1.43 8.35 7.08
C SER A 124 1.50 7.29 5.97
N ALA A 125 1.47 7.70 4.69
CA ALA A 125 1.68 6.78 3.58
C ALA A 125 3.10 6.20 3.60
N THR A 126 4.10 7.02 3.87
CA THR A 126 5.49 6.58 4.01
C THR A 126 5.61 5.50 5.09
N ALA A 127 5.02 5.72 6.28
CA ALA A 127 5.02 4.74 7.35
C ALA A 127 4.33 3.41 6.96
N LEU A 128 3.18 3.50 6.28
CA LEU A 128 2.45 2.32 5.79
C LEU A 128 3.24 1.53 4.74
N PHE A 129 3.94 2.22 3.84
CA PHE A 129 4.79 1.56 2.84
C PHE A 129 6.00 0.89 3.47
N ILE A 130 6.67 1.55 4.43
CA ILE A 130 7.76 0.94 5.20
C ILE A 130 7.27 -0.31 5.94
N TYR A 131 6.14 -0.20 6.63
CA TYR A 131 5.53 -1.34 7.33
C TYR A 131 5.24 -2.51 6.39
N THR A 132 4.60 -2.23 5.26
CA THR A 132 4.25 -3.23 4.24
C THR A 132 5.49 -3.93 3.70
N LEU A 133 6.50 -3.17 3.26
CA LEU A 133 7.74 -3.72 2.70
C LEU A 133 8.53 -4.50 3.75
N ALA A 134 8.76 -3.94 4.94
CA ALA A 134 9.52 -4.59 6.00
C ALA A 134 8.87 -5.91 6.44
N LYS A 135 7.54 -5.91 6.62
CA LYS A 135 6.80 -7.11 6.99
C LYS A 135 6.81 -8.15 5.88
N ALA A 136 6.63 -7.74 4.62
CA ALA A 136 6.68 -8.63 3.47
C ALA A 136 8.07 -9.29 3.30
N ILE A 137 9.16 -8.55 3.52
CA ILE A 137 10.53 -9.08 3.54
C ILE A 137 10.69 -10.10 4.66
N ASN A 138 10.33 -9.74 5.89
CA ASN A 138 10.49 -10.59 7.07
C ASN A 138 9.69 -11.89 6.98
N LYS A 139 8.58 -11.90 6.24
CA LYS A 139 7.75 -13.08 6.00
C LYS A 139 8.14 -13.87 4.75
N GLY A 140 9.12 -13.37 3.97
CA GLY A 140 9.59 -14.03 2.75
C GLY A 140 8.59 -13.93 1.58
N TYR A 141 7.66 -12.97 1.60
CA TYR A 141 6.71 -12.75 0.50
C TYR A 141 7.33 -11.99 -0.66
N ILE A 142 8.34 -11.16 -0.39
CA ILE A 142 9.17 -10.44 -1.35
C ILE A 142 10.66 -10.67 -1.07
N GLY A 143 11.53 -10.40 -2.04
CA GLY A 143 12.96 -10.69 -1.96
C GLY A 143 13.76 -9.63 -1.19
N ASN A 144 15.06 -9.92 -1.02
CA ASN A 144 15.99 -9.05 -0.30
C ASN A 144 16.35 -7.76 -1.06
N GLU A 145 16.05 -7.66 -2.33
CA GLU A 145 16.23 -6.46 -3.15
C GLU A 145 15.43 -5.25 -2.64
N TYR A 146 14.42 -5.51 -1.80
CA TYR A 146 13.60 -4.47 -1.16
C TYR A 146 14.16 -3.94 0.16
N ILE A 147 15.23 -4.54 0.71
CA ILE A 147 15.82 -4.11 1.99
C ILE A 147 16.37 -2.67 1.89
N GLU A 148 17.19 -2.41 0.87
CA GLU A 148 17.81 -1.07 0.69
C GLU A 148 16.76 0.04 0.50
N PRO A 149 15.77 -0.08 -0.41
CA PRO A 149 14.70 0.92 -0.52
C PRO A 149 13.91 1.11 0.78
N THR A 150 13.65 0.04 1.52
CA THR A 150 12.92 0.11 2.80
C THR A 150 13.73 0.83 3.87
N GLN A 151 15.02 0.55 3.98
CA GLN A 151 15.91 1.25 4.91
C GLN A 151 16.03 2.74 4.56
N LYS A 152 16.23 3.05 3.28
CA LYS A 152 16.24 4.42 2.77
C LYS A 152 14.95 5.17 3.11
N ALA A 153 13.80 4.49 3.01
CA ALA A 153 12.51 5.06 3.37
C ALA A 153 12.41 5.37 4.87
N PHE A 154 12.88 4.47 5.71
CA PHE A 154 12.89 4.67 7.17
C PHE A 154 13.76 5.85 7.56
N ASP A 155 14.99 5.91 7.06
CA ASP A 155 15.92 7.01 7.32
C ASP A 155 15.35 8.34 6.80
N GLY A 156 14.76 8.31 5.60
CA GLY A 156 14.07 9.45 4.99
C GLY A 156 12.87 9.92 5.80
N MET A 157 12.07 8.99 6.33
CA MET A 157 10.91 9.29 7.18
C MET A 157 11.35 10.01 8.45
N VAL A 158 12.34 9.47 9.14
CA VAL A 158 12.88 10.11 10.36
C VAL A 158 13.42 11.51 10.05
N LYS A 159 14.22 11.65 8.99
CA LYS A 159 14.82 12.93 8.61
C LYS A 159 13.80 13.99 8.18
N THR A 160 12.72 13.57 7.49
CA THR A 160 11.77 14.48 6.84
C THR A 160 10.61 14.87 7.76
N PHE A 161 10.16 13.95 8.61
CA PHE A 161 8.91 14.13 9.35
C PHE A 161 9.08 14.17 10.87
N THR A 162 10.30 14.00 11.40
CA THR A 162 10.52 14.15 12.82
C THR A 162 11.45 15.32 13.10
N ARG A 163 11.22 15.97 14.21
CA ARG A 163 12.04 17.05 14.71
C ARG A 163 12.41 16.79 16.16
N LEU A 164 13.69 16.92 16.47
CA LEU A 164 14.17 16.89 17.85
C LEU A 164 14.02 18.31 18.43
N GLU A 165 13.26 18.43 19.50
CA GLU A 165 13.04 19.67 20.22
C GLU A 165 14.16 19.92 21.26
N GLU A 166 14.26 21.14 21.77
CA GLU A 166 15.31 21.54 22.74
C GLU A 166 15.23 20.76 24.07
N ASP A 167 14.06 20.28 24.44
CA ASP A 167 13.83 19.46 25.65
C ASP A 167 14.15 17.98 25.45
N GLY A 168 14.62 17.58 24.26
CA GLY A 168 14.94 16.20 23.91
C GLY A 168 13.74 15.36 23.46
N SER A 169 12.55 15.93 23.36
CA SER A 169 11.37 15.27 22.78
C SER A 169 11.43 15.27 21.24
N TYR A 170 10.65 14.38 20.62
CA TYR A 170 10.44 14.36 19.17
C TYR A 170 9.02 14.80 18.83
N THR A 171 8.89 15.62 17.81
CA THR A 171 7.63 16.03 17.19
C THR A 171 7.61 15.71 15.71
#